data_4273c3d5aed69110df1e08b5bcc60fc6
#
_entry.id   4273c3d5aed69110df1e08b5bcc60fc6
#
_cell.length_a   1.000
_cell.length_b   1.000
_cell.length_c   1.000
_cell.angle_alpha   90.00
_cell.angle_beta   90.00
_cell.angle_gamma   90.00
#
_symmetry.space_group_name_H-M   'P 1'
#
loop_
_entity.id
_entity.type
_entity.pdbx_description
1 polymer ?
#
loop_
_entity_poly.entity_id
_entity_poly.type
_entity_poly.pdbx_seq_one_letter_code
_entity_poly.pdbx_strand_id
1 'polypeptide(L)'
;MRKEYKELDVTEFKVSKNLVTVKWQDEKGDGKSITSVDVISDEFSEALKNLKEPFAEHLSLPVERLMVSGVKCRVNDSLEVYYTLTGSIISPEAGVENALNCTLKFNPEDYSNGLTLWSHDDVEKIGRAMTFAGYYAQGDRKCEEPTFFDADYVECGEDEDGDEYLVEEEPF
;
A
#
# COMPACT_ATOMS: atom_id res chain seq x y z
N MET A 1 -5.83 19.24 -15.40
CA MET A 1 -5.35 19.73 -14.10
C MET A 1 -5.32 18.59 -13.10
N ARG A 2 -4.23 18.45 -12.41
CA ARG A 2 -4.09 17.36 -11.46
C ARG A 2 -4.81 17.69 -10.17
N LYS A 3 -5.60 16.73 -9.69
CA LYS A 3 -6.33 16.92 -8.43
C LYS A 3 -5.35 16.94 -7.26
N GLU A 4 -5.57 17.83 -6.33
CA GLU A 4 -4.76 17.85 -5.13
C GLU A 4 -5.36 16.94 -4.09
N TYR A 5 -4.52 16.16 -3.44
CA TYR A 5 -4.94 15.23 -2.40
C TYR A 5 -4.36 15.67 -1.08
N LYS A 6 -5.12 15.47 -0.03
CA LYS A 6 -4.66 15.74 1.33
C LYS A 6 -3.71 14.64 1.77
N GLU A 7 -2.85 14.99 2.72
CA GLU A 7 -2.07 13.97 3.38
C GLU A 7 -2.93 13.31 4.44
N LEU A 8 -3.08 12.01 4.37
CA LEU A 8 -3.85 11.25 5.35
C LEU A 8 -2.90 10.51 6.28
N ASP A 9 -3.34 10.31 7.51
CA ASP A 9 -2.59 9.53 8.49
C ASP A 9 -2.86 8.04 8.25
N VAL A 10 -2.24 7.51 7.20
CA VAL A 10 -2.43 6.11 6.80
C VAL A 10 -1.75 5.21 7.81
N THR A 11 -2.50 4.24 8.32
CA THR A 11 -1.97 3.27 9.27
C THR A 11 -1.66 1.93 8.64
N GLU A 12 -2.33 1.62 7.54
CA GLU A 12 -2.14 0.32 6.90
C GLU A 12 -2.67 0.38 5.47
N PHE A 13 -1.98 -0.28 4.54
CA PHE A 13 -2.57 -0.53 3.24
C PHE A 13 -2.15 -1.91 2.76
N LYS A 14 -2.96 -2.48 1.88
CA LYS A 14 -2.65 -3.76 1.26
C LYS A 14 -3.14 -3.73 -0.18
N VAL A 15 -2.26 -4.11 -1.10
CA VAL A 15 -2.58 -4.21 -2.52
C VAL A 15 -2.48 -5.66 -2.91
N SER A 16 -3.59 -6.25 -3.29
CA SER A 16 -3.59 -7.60 -3.82
C SER A 16 -4.03 -7.56 -5.28
N LYS A 17 -4.11 -8.73 -5.89
CA LYS A 17 -4.39 -8.82 -7.31
C LYS A 17 -5.69 -8.13 -7.70
N ASN A 18 -6.70 -8.25 -6.86
CA ASN A 18 -8.04 -7.79 -7.19
C ASN A 18 -8.61 -6.81 -6.20
N LEU A 19 -7.83 -6.38 -5.22
CA LEU A 19 -8.39 -5.62 -4.13
C LEU A 19 -7.33 -4.75 -3.48
N VAL A 20 -7.66 -3.49 -3.22
CA VAL A 20 -6.78 -2.57 -2.50
C VAL A 20 -7.54 -2.08 -1.28
N THR A 21 -6.90 -2.21 -0.13
CA THR A 21 -7.48 -1.73 1.13
C THR A 21 -6.55 -0.69 1.72
N VAL A 22 -7.08 0.45 2.13
CA VAL A 22 -6.32 1.50 2.80
C VAL A 22 -7.05 1.86 4.08
N LYS A 23 -6.30 1.94 5.18
CA LYS A 23 -6.85 2.34 6.48
C LYS A 23 -6.09 3.56 6.98
N TRP A 24 -6.81 4.50 7.53
CA TRP A 24 -6.21 5.71 8.06
C TRP A 24 -7.01 6.20 9.24
N GLN A 25 -6.43 7.15 9.97
CA GLN A 25 -7.14 7.81 11.06
C GLN A 25 -7.47 9.24 10.63
N ASP A 26 -8.66 9.69 10.99
CA ASP A 26 -9.07 11.04 10.67
C ASP A 26 -8.54 12.02 11.74
N GLU A 27 -8.90 13.27 11.62
CA GLU A 27 -8.41 14.31 12.51
C GLU A 27 -8.84 14.09 13.95
N LYS A 28 -9.91 13.34 14.15
CA LYS A 28 -10.40 13.01 15.49
C LYS A 28 -9.81 11.72 16.03
N GLY A 29 -8.95 11.07 15.27
CA GLY A 29 -8.39 9.81 15.67
C GLY A 29 -9.26 8.60 15.37
N ASP A 30 -10.39 8.81 14.69
CA ASP A 30 -11.27 7.70 14.33
C ASP A 30 -10.73 6.95 13.13
N GLY A 31 -10.80 5.64 13.18
CA GLY A 31 -10.33 4.80 12.07
C GLY A 31 -11.27 4.85 10.90
N LYS A 32 -10.70 4.99 9.71
CA LYS A 32 -11.41 4.96 8.45
C LYS A 32 -10.77 3.94 7.55
N SER A 33 -11.53 3.39 6.62
CA SER A 33 -10.96 2.46 5.66
C SER A 33 -11.74 2.49 4.36
N ILE A 34 -11.06 2.11 3.30
CA ILE A 34 -11.69 1.94 2.00
C ILE A 34 -11.15 0.66 1.38
N THR A 35 -12.00 -0.04 0.66
CA THR A 35 -11.61 -1.21 -0.11
C THR A 35 -12.15 -1.01 -1.51
N SER A 36 -11.28 -1.19 -2.50
CA SER A 36 -11.65 -0.94 -3.89
C SER A 36 -11.00 -1.96 -4.80
N VAL A 37 -11.60 -2.17 -5.96
CA VAL A 37 -11.04 -3.02 -7.01
C VAL A 37 -10.28 -2.20 -8.05
N ASP A 38 -10.26 -0.89 -7.91
CA ASP A 38 -9.59 -0.03 -8.88
C ASP A 38 -8.08 -0.20 -8.83
N VAL A 39 -7.45 -0.05 -9.98
CA VAL A 39 -6.02 -0.27 -10.10
C VAL A 39 -5.25 0.91 -9.53
N ILE A 40 -4.12 0.63 -8.90
CA ILE A 40 -3.29 1.66 -8.32
C ILE A 40 -2.59 2.47 -9.42
N SER A 41 -2.22 3.70 -9.10
CA SER A 41 -1.51 4.57 -10.03
C SER A 41 -0.10 4.05 -10.29
N ASP A 42 0.54 4.56 -11.34
CA ASP A 42 1.91 4.19 -11.64
C ASP A 42 2.86 4.62 -10.55
N GLU A 43 2.62 5.78 -9.96
CA GLU A 43 3.46 6.27 -8.86
C GLU A 43 3.35 5.37 -7.64
N PHE A 44 2.15 4.91 -7.32
CA PHE A 44 1.95 4.00 -6.20
C PHE A 44 2.64 2.66 -6.50
N SER A 45 2.48 2.17 -7.72
CA SER A 45 3.14 0.92 -8.13
C SER A 45 4.66 1.02 -8.01
N GLU A 46 5.22 2.15 -8.43
CA GLU A 46 6.65 2.36 -8.34
C GLU A 46 7.11 2.43 -6.89
N ALA A 47 6.33 3.09 -6.03
CA ALA A 47 6.66 3.16 -4.62
C ALA A 47 6.68 1.77 -3.97
N LEU A 48 5.74 0.90 -4.37
CA LEU A 48 5.73 -0.47 -3.88
C LEU A 48 6.96 -1.25 -4.36
N LYS A 49 7.35 -1.06 -5.61
CA LYS A 49 8.55 -1.73 -6.13
C LYS A 49 9.80 -1.31 -5.38
N ASN A 50 9.85 -0.05 -4.97
CA ASN A 50 11.00 0.45 -4.23
C ASN A 50 11.13 -0.16 -2.84
N LEU A 51 10.08 -0.80 -2.34
CA LEU A 51 10.12 -1.47 -1.05
C LEU A 51 10.70 -2.87 -1.13
N LYS A 52 10.93 -3.40 -2.34
CA LYS A 52 11.50 -4.74 -2.48
C LYS A 52 12.90 -4.83 -1.92
N GLU A 53 13.71 -3.81 -2.12
CA GLU A 53 15.10 -3.83 -1.64
C GLU A 53 15.19 -3.94 -0.12
N PRO A 54 14.55 -3.05 0.65
CA PRO A 54 14.62 -3.20 2.11
C PRO A 54 13.96 -4.49 2.58
N PHE A 55 12.91 -4.94 1.91
CA PHE A 55 12.25 -6.18 2.26
C PHE A 55 13.21 -7.36 2.07
N ALA A 56 13.88 -7.40 0.92
CA ALA A 56 14.84 -8.46 0.62
C ALA A 56 16.03 -8.45 1.55
N GLU A 57 16.54 -7.26 1.85
CA GLU A 57 17.71 -7.11 2.68
C GLU A 57 17.46 -7.61 4.08
N HIS A 58 16.36 -7.22 4.68
CA HIS A 58 16.06 -7.61 6.05
C HIS A 58 15.66 -9.08 6.17
N LEU A 59 15.12 -9.67 5.11
CA LEU A 59 14.76 -11.09 5.11
C LEU A 59 15.86 -11.98 4.54
N SER A 60 16.92 -11.39 4.00
CA SER A 60 18.03 -12.13 3.37
C SER A 60 17.53 -13.05 2.24
N LEU A 61 16.67 -12.48 1.39
CA LEU A 61 16.05 -13.23 0.30
C LEU A 61 16.35 -12.53 -1.03
N PRO A 62 16.30 -13.26 -2.15
CA PRO A 62 16.56 -12.63 -3.46
C PRO A 62 15.44 -11.69 -3.85
N VAL A 63 15.82 -10.47 -4.23
CA VAL A 63 14.87 -9.40 -4.49
C VAL A 63 13.98 -9.72 -5.70
N GLU A 64 14.51 -10.46 -6.69
CA GLU A 64 13.76 -10.75 -7.90
C GLU A 64 12.55 -11.63 -7.68
N ARG A 65 12.52 -12.35 -6.57
CA ARG A 65 11.46 -13.29 -6.29
C ARG A 65 10.44 -12.75 -5.31
N LEU A 66 10.65 -11.52 -4.85
CA LEU A 66 9.79 -10.94 -3.82
C LEU A 66 8.77 -9.99 -4.44
N MET A 67 7.63 -9.92 -3.79
CA MET A 67 6.61 -8.92 -4.07
C MET A 67 6.19 -8.30 -2.76
N VAL A 68 6.11 -6.97 -2.73
CA VAL A 68 5.60 -6.27 -1.56
C VAL A 68 4.15 -5.91 -1.83
N SER A 69 3.29 -6.25 -0.91
CA SER A 69 1.86 -6.02 -1.10
C SER A 69 1.27 -5.06 -0.08
N GLY A 70 1.99 -4.73 0.98
CA GLY A 70 1.40 -3.82 1.95
C GLY A 70 2.35 -3.37 3.02
N VAL A 71 1.88 -2.38 3.78
CA VAL A 71 2.61 -1.79 4.90
C VAL A 71 1.63 -1.56 6.03
N LYS A 72 2.08 -1.81 7.25
CA LYS A 72 1.32 -1.49 8.44
C LYS A 72 2.21 -0.74 9.41
N CYS A 73 1.70 0.35 9.94
CA CYS A 73 2.41 1.14 10.94
C CYS A 73 1.73 0.96 12.28
N ARG A 74 2.50 0.72 13.30
CA ARG A 74 1.98 0.56 14.65
C ARG A 74 2.83 1.35 15.62
N VAL A 75 2.18 2.05 16.53
CA VAL A 75 2.84 2.78 17.62
C VAL A 75 2.40 2.11 18.91
N ASN A 76 3.36 1.69 19.73
CA ASN A 76 3.01 1.03 20.98
C ASN A 76 2.83 2.06 22.11
N ASP A 77 2.54 1.57 23.31
CA ASP A 77 2.27 2.44 24.45
C ASP A 77 3.47 3.31 24.85
N SER A 78 4.67 2.87 24.51
CA SER A 78 5.89 3.63 24.79
C SER A 78 6.24 4.59 23.65
N LEU A 79 5.32 4.80 22.72
CA LEU A 79 5.48 5.68 21.56
C LEU A 79 6.57 5.21 20.60
N GLU A 80 6.88 3.92 20.63
CA GLU A 80 7.81 3.35 19.68
C GLU A 80 7.09 2.97 18.41
N VAL A 81 7.71 3.26 17.27
CA VAL A 81 7.10 3.08 15.97
C VAL A 81 7.63 1.80 15.33
N TYR A 82 6.72 0.98 14.86
CA TYR A 82 7.03 -0.26 14.15
C TYR A 82 6.36 -0.24 12.79
N TYR A 83 7.11 -0.64 11.77
CA TYR A 83 6.53 -0.82 10.44
C TYR A 83 6.63 -2.28 10.08
N THR A 84 5.56 -2.81 9.50
CA THR A 84 5.53 -4.18 8.99
C THR A 84 5.37 -4.11 7.48
N LEU A 85 6.33 -4.67 6.76
CA LEU A 85 6.18 -4.90 5.33
C LEU A 85 5.60 -6.28 5.14
N THR A 86 4.58 -6.38 4.30
CA THR A 86 3.97 -7.66 3.96
C THR A 86 4.14 -7.89 2.47
N GLY A 87 4.28 -9.15 2.11
CA GLY A 87 4.46 -9.51 0.72
C GLY A 87 4.52 -11.00 0.55
N SER A 88 5.20 -11.44 -0.48
CA SER A 88 5.30 -12.86 -0.77
C SER A 88 6.59 -13.15 -1.51
N ILE A 89 6.99 -14.41 -1.47
CA ILE A 89 8.08 -14.91 -2.29
C ILE A 89 7.50 -15.98 -3.22
N ILE A 90 7.89 -15.91 -4.48
CA ILE A 90 7.41 -16.85 -5.47
C ILE A 90 8.46 -17.95 -5.64
N SER A 91 8.01 -19.19 -5.52
CA SER A 91 8.85 -20.36 -5.78
C SER A 91 8.63 -20.79 -7.23
N PRO A 92 9.61 -20.55 -8.12
CA PRO A 92 9.39 -20.85 -9.54
C PRO A 92 9.15 -22.33 -9.81
N GLU A 93 9.80 -23.19 -9.04
CA GLU A 93 9.69 -24.63 -9.29
C GLU A 93 8.33 -25.17 -8.93
N ALA A 94 7.73 -24.64 -7.86
CA ALA A 94 6.44 -25.12 -7.39
C ALA A 94 5.28 -24.27 -7.87
N GLY A 95 5.56 -23.08 -8.42
CA GLY A 95 4.51 -22.15 -8.78
C GLY A 95 3.72 -21.68 -7.58
N VAL A 96 4.33 -21.72 -6.40
CA VAL A 96 3.65 -21.40 -5.14
C VAL A 96 4.14 -20.06 -4.63
N GLU A 97 3.20 -19.27 -4.13
CA GLU A 97 3.48 -17.99 -3.52
C GLU A 97 3.33 -18.14 -2.02
N ASN A 98 4.38 -17.81 -1.29
CA ASN A 98 4.38 -17.92 0.17
C ASN A 98 4.37 -16.53 0.80
N ALA A 99 3.46 -16.30 1.73
CA ALA A 99 3.33 -15.02 2.40
C ALA A 99 4.51 -14.78 3.34
N LEU A 100 4.96 -13.54 3.37
CA LEU A 100 6.08 -13.12 4.19
C LEU A 100 5.75 -11.81 4.90
N ASN A 101 6.31 -11.65 6.09
CA ASN A 101 6.19 -10.41 6.86
C ASN A 101 7.54 -10.03 7.43
N CYS A 102 7.80 -8.74 7.53
CA CYS A 102 8.98 -8.25 8.21
C CYS A 102 8.57 -7.06 9.08
N THR A 103 8.66 -7.22 10.40
CA THR A 103 8.31 -6.17 11.35
C THR A 103 9.55 -5.73 12.10
N LEU A 104 9.90 -4.47 11.97
CA LEU A 104 11.04 -3.90 12.69
C LEU A 104 10.64 -2.56 13.26
N LYS A 105 11.36 -2.17 14.30
CA LYS A 105 11.21 -0.89 14.95
C LYS A 105 11.96 0.18 14.16
N PHE A 106 11.46 1.39 14.19
CA PHE A 106 12.18 2.54 13.65
C PHE A 106 12.54 3.47 14.80
N ASN A 107 13.83 3.78 14.93
CA ASN A 107 14.30 4.74 15.91
C ASN A 107 14.86 5.94 15.16
N PRO A 108 14.17 7.09 15.19
CA PRO A 108 14.61 8.26 14.41
C PRO A 108 15.98 8.81 14.84
N GLU A 109 16.45 8.43 16.03
CA GLU A 109 17.73 8.92 16.51
C GLU A 109 18.88 7.97 16.25
N ASP A 110 18.60 6.81 15.68
CA ASP A 110 19.61 5.80 15.42
C ASP A 110 19.92 5.76 13.93
N TYR A 111 21.11 6.19 13.56
CA TYR A 111 21.55 6.25 12.17
C TYR A 111 22.45 5.07 11.79
N SER A 112 22.53 4.05 12.67
CA SER A 112 23.32 2.88 12.33
C SER A 112 22.64 2.05 11.26
N ASN A 113 23.44 1.25 10.54
CA ASN A 113 22.93 0.41 9.46
C ASN A 113 22.78 -1.03 9.94
N GLY A 114 22.01 -1.24 11.00
CA GLY A 114 21.78 -2.58 11.49
C GLY A 114 20.61 -3.24 10.79
N LEU A 115 20.58 -4.57 10.85
CA LEU A 115 19.47 -5.31 10.27
C LEU A 115 18.31 -5.49 11.25
N THR A 116 18.43 -4.91 12.46
CA THR A 116 17.41 -5.06 13.47
C THR A 116 16.47 -3.87 13.54
N LEU A 117 16.74 -2.83 12.78
CA LEU A 117 15.91 -1.62 12.72
C LEU A 117 15.74 -1.21 11.28
N TRP A 118 14.64 -0.51 11.00
CA TRP A 118 14.50 0.15 9.70
C TRP A 118 15.45 1.34 9.67
N SER A 119 16.14 1.52 8.54
CA SER A 119 16.99 2.69 8.36
C SER A 119 16.12 3.90 8.01
N HIS A 120 16.72 5.09 8.06
CA HIS A 120 16.01 6.31 7.65
C HIS A 120 15.63 6.24 6.18
N ASP A 121 16.49 5.68 5.34
CA ASP A 121 16.19 5.51 3.93
C ASP A 121 15.02 4.55 3.72
N ASP A 122 14.99 3.46 4.49
CA ASP A 122 13.88 2.51 4.41
C ASP A 122 12.57 3.19 4.77
N VAL A 123 12.57 3.98 5.84
CA VAL A 123 11.35 4.63 6.31
C VAL A 123 10.88 5.71 5.35
N GLU A 124 11.82 6.35 4.65
CA GLU A 124 11.45 7.30 3.62
C GLU A 124 10.69 6.60 2.48
N LYS A 125 11.18 5.43 2.08
CA LYS A 125 10.50 4.64 1.05
C LYS A 125 9.14 4.15 1.52
N ILE A 126 9.06 3.71 2.77
CA ILE A 126 7.81 3.27 3.36
C ILE A 126 6.81 4.42 3.41
N GLY A 127 7.25 5.59 3.86
CA GLY A 127 6.39 6.76 3.95
C GLY A 127 5.87 7.21 2.60
N ARG A 128 6.71 7.09 1.57
CA ARG A 128 6.29 7.45 0.22
C ARG A 128 5.16 6.53 -0.27
N ALA A 129 5.28 5.24 -0.01
CA ALA A 129 4.23 4.30 -0.38
C ALA A 129 2.94 4.59 0.40
N MET A 130 3.07 4.93 1.68
CA MET A 130 1.89 5.26 2.49
C MET A 130 1.23 6.54 2.01
N THR A 131 2.00 7.51 1.55
CA THR A 131 1.46 8.73 0.97
C THR A 131 0.60 8.43 -0.26
N PHE A 132 1.12 7.59 -1.15
CA PHE A 132 0.35 7.22 -2.34
C PHE A 132 -0.88 6.38 -1.98
N ALA A 133 -0.79 5.58 -0.92
CA ALA A 133 -1.97 4.86 -0.45
C ALA A 133 -3.06 5.84 0.01
N GLY A 134 -2.67 6.92 0.68
CA GLY A 134 -3.60 7.95 1.08
C GLY A 134 -4.24 8.65 -0.12
N TYR A 135 -3.44 8.90 -1.16
CA TYR A 135 -3.98 9.48 -2.39
C TYR A 135 -4.96 8.51 -3.05
N TYR A 136 -4.64 7.23 -3.05
CA TYR A 136 -5.53 6.21 -3.60
C TYR A 136 -6.89 6.24 -2.88
N ALA A 137 -6.85 6.35 -1.56
CA ALA A 137 -8.08 6.40 -0.78
C ALA A 137 -8.96 7.59 -1.17
N GLN A 138 -8.34 8.65 -1.68
CA GLN A 138 -9.05 9.85 -2.09
C GLN A 138 -9.43 9.87 -3.57
N GLY A 139 -9.11 8.80 -4.31
CA GLY A 139 -9.52 8.66 -5.68
C GLY A 139 -8.41 8.65 -6.72
N ASP A 140 -7.14 8.66 -6.30
CA ASP A 140 -6.01 8.61 -7.24
C ASP A 140 -5.83 7.16 -7.70
N ARG A 141 -6.61 6.76 -8.68
CA ARG A 141 -6.67 5.39 -9.16
C ARG A 141 -6.67 5.37 -10.67
N LYS A 142 -6.17 4.25 -11.21
CA LYS A 142 -6.28 4.03 -12.64
C LYS A 142 -7.61 3.39 -12.97
N CYS A 143 -8.19 3.83 -14.08
CA CYS A 143 -9.36 3.15 -14.61
C CYS A 143 -8.91 2.16 -15.64
N GLU A 144 -9.58 1.02 -15.71
CA GLU A 144 -9.37 0.13 -16.83
C GLU A 144 -9.86 0.80 -18.09
N GLU A 145 -9.15 0.58 -19.17
CA GLU A 145 -9.59 1.15 -20.42
C GLU A 145 -10.90 0.50 -20.83
N PRO A 146 -11.83 1.28 -21.35
CA PRO A 146 -13.09 0.69 -21.76
C PRO A 146 -12.87 -0.26 -22.92
N THR A 147 -13.58 -1.38 -22.88
CA THR A 147 -13.51 -2.34 -23.96
C THR A 147 -14.49 -1.93 -25.05
N PHE A 148 -14.43 -2.66 -26.14
CA PHE A 148 -15.36 -2.43 -27.22
C PHE A 148 -16.82 -2.50 -26.74
N PHE A 149 -17.08 -3.31 -25.75
CA PHE A 149 -18.44 -3.50 -25.27
C PHE A 149 -18.86 -2.48 -24.24
N ASP A 150 -17.96 -1.62 -23.79
CA ASP A 150 -18.26 -0.66 -22.75
C ASP A 150 -18.50 0.71 -23.35
N ALA A 151 -19.37 0.77 -24.34
CA ALA A 151 -19.66 2.02 -25.02
C ALA A 151 -20.24 3.05 -24.07
N ASP A 152 -20.88 2.61 -23.02
CA ASP A 152 -21.44 3.51 -22.02
C ASP A 152 -20.53 3.67 -20.81
N TYR A 153 -19.29 3.35 -20.98
CA TYR A 153 -18.33 3.39 -19.89
C TYR A 153 -18.26 4.78 -19.24
N VAL A 154 -18.28 4.81 -17.93
CA VAL A 154 -18.15 6.02 -17.16
C VAL A 154 -16.75 6.12 -16.62
N GLU A 155 -16.17 7.30 -16.68
CA GLU A 155 -14.80 7.46 -16.24
C GLU A 155 -14.63 7.19 -14.79
N CYS A 156 -13.53 6.54 -14.46
CA CYS A 156 -13.21 6.26 -13.06
C CYS A 156 -12.95 7.55 -12.33
N GLY A 157 -13.30 7.53 -11.06
CA GLY A 157 -12.99 8.65 -10.20
C GLY A 157 -13.92 9.82 -10.32
N GLU A 158 -14.93 9.69 -11.17
CA GLU A 158 -15.89 10.72 -11.23
C GLU A 158 -17.07 10.48 -10.36
N ASP A 159 -17.20 9.32 -9.80
CA ASP A 159 -18.29 9.06 -8.96
C ASP A 159 -18.06 9.72 -7.72
N GLU A 160 -18.83 10.55 -7.39
CA GLU A 160 -18.71 11.11 -6.17
C GLU A 160 -19.31 10.35 -5.15
N ASP A 161 -19.96 9.45 -5.49
CA ASP A 161 -20.65 8.75 -4.57
C ASP A 161 -20.05 7.51 -4.17
N GLY A 162 -19.91 7.26 -4.17
CA GLY A 162 -19.37 6.19 -3.89
C GLY A 162 -19.39 5.20 -3.66
N ASP A 163 -20.07 5.50 -4.19
CA ASP A 163 -20.02 4.62 -4.16
C ASP A 163 -20.25 3.81 -4.12
N GLU A 164 -20.49 3.80 -4.09
CA GLU A 164 -20.34 3.10 -4.14
C GLU A 164 -20.59 2.26 -4.30
N TYR A 165 -21.00 2.37 -4.49
CA TYR A 165 -20.79 1.52 -4.77
C TYR A 165 -20.86 0.63 -4.81
N LEU A 166 -21.16 0.71 -4.73
CA LEU A 166 -20.86 -0.02 -4.94
C LEU A 166 -20.84 -0.81 -4.85
N VAL A 167 -21.03 -0.74 -4.76
CA VAL A 167 -20.58 -1.39 -4.72
C VAL A 167 -20.94 -2.14 -4.44
N GLU A 168 -21.26 -1.94 -4.32
CA GLU A 168 -21.08 -2.57 -4.16
C GLU A 168 -21.35 -3.36 -4.30
N GLU A 169 -21.80 -3.20 -4.39
CA GLU A 169 -21.63 -3.93 -4.59
C GLU A 169 -21.70 -4.94 -4.78
N GLU A 170 -22.08 -5.11 -4.80
CA GLU A 170 -21.78 -6.20 -4.99
C GLU A 170 -21.89 -7.17 -4.86
N PRO A 171 -22.05 -7.39 -4.99
CA PRO A 171 -21.89 -8.52 -4.84
C PRO A 171 -21.98 -9.26 -5.02
N PHE A 172 -21.90 -9.45 -5.55
CA PHE A 172 -21.89 -10.55 -5.62
C PHE A 172 -21.71 -11.32 -5.22
#